data_09e8b45c6c1c3dcd4f6b7faf42dd630f
#
_entry.id   09e8b45c6c1c3dcd4f6b7faf42dd630f
#
_cell.length_a   1.000
_cell.length_b   1.000
_cell.length_c   1.000
_cell.angle_alpha   90.00
_cell.angle_beta   90.00
_cell.angle_gamma   90.00
#
_symmetry.space_group_name_H-M   'P 1'
#
loop_
_entity.id
_entity.type
_entity.pdbx_description
1 polymer ?
#
loop_
_entity_poly.entity_id
_entity_poly.type
_entity_poly.pdbx_seq_one_letter_code
_entity_poly.pdbx_strand_id
1 'polypeptide(L)'
;MLSHPQHTGPSPALPTPPAAGADSRVFRDVVELGRVLREDLAEVAGTGRLPARAALLVDWDSRWAVLRDSLPSSLLDVHDEALGWYRAFLEAGVRVDVLPTDADREGYGLVVAPLLHVLPGATARRLTGYAEGGGHLVATYFSGIVDENDHVHLGGYPGPLRDLLGLRIEEFAPLREGERVALDDGSSGTLWSDRITVTAPETEVWARYADGPLAGGAALTHRPLPGGGSAAYVSTRLDGEHRTALLGRLLAGAGIGSELPEDLRGRVELAVRAGAEYHFLANRTGEPVKLHHLPGTPLSGTTEEGEDARVLAPRGVSVWRVPPRDPAG
;
A
#
# COMPACT_ATOMS: atom_id res chain seq x y z
N MET A 1 36.37 4.49 10.89
CA MET A 1 36.75 3.63 9.73
C MET A 1 35.81 2.42 9.82
N LEU A 2 34.62 2.53 9.23
CA LEU A 2 33.60 1.49 9.24
C LEU A 2 33.75 0.66 7.96
N SER A 3 34.20 -0.58 8.09
CA SER A 3 34.29 -1.53 6.99
C SER A 3 32.88 -1.99 6.60
N HIS A 4 32.44 -1.63 5.40
CA HIS A 4 31.24 -2.21 4.81
C HIS A 4 31.47 -3.71 4.60
N PRO A 5 30.52 -4.59 4.97
CA PRO A 5 30.57 -5.98 4.56
C PRO A 5 30.45 -6.05 3.05
N GLN A 6 31.47 -6.59 2.39
CA GLN A 6 31.41 -6.89 0.97
C GLN A 6 30.42 -8.03 0.76
N HIS A 7 29.28 -7.74 0.12
CA HIS A 7 28.39 -8.76 -0.41
C HIS A 7 29.13 -9.53 -1.52
N THR A 8 29.61 -10.73 -1.18
CA THR A 8 30.25 -11.66 -2.11
C THR A 8 29.27 -12.64 -2.77
N GLY A 9 27.99 -12.27 -2.91
CA GLY A 9 27.04 -13.00 -3.75
C GLY A 9 27.04 -12.42 -5.17
N PRO A 10 26.78 -13.23 -6.22
CA PRO A 10 26.61 -12.69 -7.55
C PRO A 10 25.41 -11.76 -7.51
N SER A 11 25.66 -10.44 -7.57
CA SER A 11 24.61 -9.47 -7.88
C SER A 11 23.90 -9.97 -9.13
N PRO A 12 22.56 -10.03 -9.16
CA PRO A 12 21.88 -10.20 -10.43
C PRO A 12 22.42 -9.09 -11.31
N ALA A 13 23.13 -9.49 -12.37
CA ALA A 13 23.75 -8.55 -13.28
C ALA A 13 22.62 -7.64 -13.77
N LEU A 14 22.57 -6.41 -13.25
CA LEU A 14 21.83 -5.36 -13.94
C LEU A 14 22.30 -5.44 -15.38
N PRO A 15 21.39 -5.48 -16.37
CA PRO A 15 21.80 -5.48 -17.76
C PRO A 15 22.64 -4.23 -17.94
N THR A 16 23.96 -4.39 -17.89
CA THR A 16 24.92 -3.33 -18.19
C THR A 16 24.50 -2.81 -19.54
N PRO A 17 24.34 -1.49 -19.74
CA PRO A 17 24.15 -0.94 -21.07
C PRO A 17 25.30 -1.49 -21.91
N PRO A 18 24.98 -2.16 -22.99
CA PRO A 18 25.90 -3.13 -23.52
C PRO A 18 27.11 -2.49 -24.11
N ALA A 19 28.27 -2.96 -23.73
CA ALA A 19 29.47 -2.85 -24.55
C ALA A 19 29.22 -3.39 -26.00
N ALA A 20 28.14 -4.15 -26.20
CA ALA A 20 27.68 -4.66 -27.50
C ALA A 20 26.97 -3.64 -28.42
N GLY A 21 26.75 -2.40 -27.97
CA GLY A 21 26.17 -1.32 -28.80
C GLY A 21 24.75 -1.60 -29.32
N ALA A 22 24.45 -1.07 -30.52
CA ALA A 22 23.11 -1.09 -31.14
C ALA A 22 22.56 -2.50 -31.45
N ASP A 23 23.42 -3.51 -31.51
CA ASP A 23 23.01 -4.88 -31.87
C ASP A 23 22.46 -5.67 -30.66
N SER A 24 22.51 -5.12 -29.45
CA SER A 24 21.95 -5.81 -28.29
C SER A 24 20.43 -5.75 -28.27
N ARG A 25 19.81 -6.80 -27.68
CA ARG A 25 18.37 -6.86 -27.48
C ARG A 25 17.89 -5.66 -26.63
N VAL A 26 18.57 -5.36 -25.55
CA VAL A 26 18.23 -4.25 -24.64
C VAL A 26 18.22 -2.90 -25.37
N PHE A 27 19.20 -2.66 -26.24
CA PHE A 27 19.22 -1.42 -27.03
C PHE A 27 18.02 -1.33 -27.98
N ARG A 28 17.69 -2.43 -28.67
CA ARG A 28 16.50 -2.47 -29.55
C ARG A 28 15.22 -2.25 -28.78
N ASP A 29 15.07 -2.89 -27.60
CA ASP A 29 13.90 -2.69 -26.73
C ASP A 29 13.77 -1.22 -26.26
N VAL A 30 14.87 -0.55 -25.94
CA VAL A 30 14.89 0.88 -25.57
C VAL A 30 14.56 1.78 -26.75
N VAL A 31 15.06 1.47 -27.94
CA VAL A 31 14.73 2.22 -29.17
C VAL A 31 13.26 2.08 -29.50
N GLU A 32 12.71 0.87 -29.41
CA GLU A 32 11.29 0.61 -29.64
C GLU A 32 10.41 1.34 -28.61
N LEU A 33 10.76 1.28 -27.33
CA LEU A 33 10.07 2.07 -26.30
C LEU A 33 10.08 3.57 -26.65
N GLY A 34 11.25 4.09 -27.08
CA GLY A 34 11.38 5.48 -27.52
C GLY A 34 10.50 5.81 -28.74
N ARG A 35 10.32 4.88 -29.68
CA ARG A 35 9.40 5.02 -30.82
C ARG A 35 7.96 5.08 -30.33
N VAL A 36 7.52 4.10 -29.54
CA VAL A 36 6.17 4.04 -28.97
C VAL A 36 5.80 5.33 -28.23
N LEU A 37 6.72 5.84 -27.40
CA LEU A 37 6.49 7.09 -26.63
C LEU A 37 6.37 8.33 -27.54
N ARG A 38 7.10 8.38 -28.65
CA ARG A 38 7.09 9.55 -29.56
C ARG A 38 5.98 9.53 -30.59
N GLU A 39 5.60 8.33 -31.05
CA GLU A 39 4.65 8.15 -32.15
C GLU A 39 3.28 7.72 -31.62
N ASP A 40 3.20 6.56 -30.96
CA ASP A 40 1.93 5.97 -30.56
C ASP A 40 1.32 6.67 -29.32
N LEU A 41 2.17 7.17 -28.41
CA LEU A 41 1.78 7.80 -27.14
C LEU A 41 2.16 9.30 -27.04
N ALA A 42 2.40 9.97 -28.17
CA ALA A 42 2.79 11.39 -28.21
C ALA A 42 1.81 12.29 -27.45
N GLU A 43 0.52 12.03 -27.57
CA GLU A 43 -0.55 12.78 -26.90
C GLU A 43 -0.59 12.54 -25.37
N VAL A 44 -0.02 11.44 -24.89
CA VAL A 44 0.04 11.08 -23.48
C VAL A 44 1.27 11.66 -22.79
N ALA A 45 2.36 11.88 -23.55
CA ALA A 45 3.68 12.20 -23.05
C ALA A 45 3.77 13.55 -22.30
N GLY A 46 2.86 14.45 -22.42
CA GLY A 46 2.84 15.73 -21.69
C GLY A 46 1.79 15.80 -20.58
N THR A 47 1.01 14.72 -20.37
CA THR A 47 -0.08 14.75 -19.42
C THR A 47 0.40 14.48 -17.99
N GLY A 48 -0.18 15.20 -17.01
CA GLY A 48 0.07 14.96 -15.59
C GLY A 48 -0.53 13.64 -15.10
N ARG A 49 -0.03 13.14 -13.98
CA ARG A 49 -0.62 12.00 -13.27
C ARG A 49 -1.91 12.46 -12.57
N LEU A 50 -2.95 11.65 -12.63
CA LEU A 50 -4.13 11.82 -11.78
C LEU A 50 -3.86 11.12 -10.45
N PRO A 51 -3.79 11.82 -9.31
CA PRO A 51 -3.59 11.20 -8.01
C PRO A 51 -4.65 10.13 -7.71
N ALA A 52 -4.27 9.11 -6.96
CA ALA A 52 -5.21 8.15 -6.41
C ALA A 52 -6.03 8.79 -5.27
N ARG A 53 -7.11 8.14 -4.86
CA ARG A 53 -7.89 8.55 -3.67
C ARG A 53 -7.36 7.93 -2.36
N ALA A 54 -6.43 6.99 -2.47
CA ALA A 54 -5.77 6.34 -1.34
C ALA A 54 -4.25 6.50 -1.44
N ALA A 55 -3.58 6.55 -0.29
CA ALA A 55 -2.14 6.60 -0.19
C ALA A 55 -1.60 5.52 0.76
N LEU A 56 -0.42 5.01 0.44
CA LEU A 56 0.38 4.10 1.24
C LEU A 56 1.69 4.79 1.61
N LEU A 57 1.93 5.00 2.89
CA LEU A 57 3.17 5.62 3.35
C LEU A 57 4.29 4.58 3.40
N VAL A 58 5.47 4.95 2.91
CA VAL A 58 6.69 4.14 3.01
C VAL A 58 7.78 5.00 3.62
N ASP A 59 8.33 4.52 4.72
CA ASP A 59 9.37 5.21 5.49
C ASP A 59 10.68 4.42 5.49
N TRP A 60 11.73 5.00 4.91
CA TRP A 60 13.03 4.38 4.84
C TRP A 60 13.76 4.39 6.17
N ASP A 61 13.56 5.42 7.01
CA ASP A 61 14.16 5.50 8.34
C ASP A 61 13.62 4.39 9.23
N SER A 62 12.30 4.16 9.21
CA SER A 62 11.66 3.03 9.88
C SER A 62 12.21 1.70 9.35
N ARG A 63 12.41 1.56 8.02
CA ARG A 63 12.97 0.34 7.44
C ARG A 63 14.38 0.06 7.95
N TRP A 64 15.26 1.06 7.95
CA TRP A 64 16.61 0.89 8.47
C TRP A 64 16.64 0.64 9.98
N ALA A 65 15.74 1.28 10.73
CA ALA A 65 15.62 1.08 12.16
C ALA A 65 15.20 -0.34 12.52
N VAL A 66 14.25 -0.95 11.80
CA VAL A 66 13.76 -2.31 12.11
C VAL A 66 14.67 -3.43 11.60
N LEU A 67 15.67 -3.13 10.79
CA LEU A 67 16.68 -4.12 10.36
C LEU A 67 17.79 -4.38 11.40
N ARG A 68 17.69 -3.76 12.59
CA ARG A 68 18.69 -3.94 13.65
C ARG A 68 18.45 -5.22 14.44
N ASP A 69 19.53 -5.91 14.78
CA ASP A 69 19.51 -7.18 15.54
C ASP A 69 19.00 -7.03 16.99
N SER A 70 18.86 -5.81 17.51
CA SER A 70 18.47 -5.53 18.88
C SER A 70 16.96 -5.41 19.11
N LEU A 71 16.15 -5.64 18.08
CA LEU A 71 14.70 -5.53 18.17
C LEU A 71 14.03 -6.82 18.66
N PRO A 72 12.77 -6.72 19.14
CA PRO A 72 12.03 -7.88 19.64
C PRO A 72 11.79 -9.00 18.64
N SER A 73 11.89 -8.73 17.34
CA SER A 73 11.75 -9.71 16.27
C SER A 73 12.64 -9.34 15.09
N SER A 74 13.37 -10.31 14.56
CA SER A 74 14.15 -10.20 13.31
C SER A 74 13.31 -10.47 12.06
N LEU A 75 12.03 -10.78 12.21
CA LEU A 75 11.10 -11.08 11.11
C LEU A 75 10.38 -9.83 10.59
N LEU A 76 10.58 -8.67 11.22
CA LEU A 76 9.96 -7.41 10.82
C LEU A 76 10.64 -6.87 9.55
N ASP A 77 9.85 -6.59 8.53
CA ASP A 77 10.29 -5.89 7.32
C ASP A 77 9.23 -4.89 6.86
N VAL A 78 9.58 -3.60 6.89
CA VAL A 78 8.71 -2.49 6.46
C VAL A 78 8.33 -2.61 4.98
N HIS A 79 9.27 -3.08 4.15
CA HIS A 79 9.02 -3.23 2.72
C HIS A 79 8.01 -4.34 2.44
N ASP A 80 8.17 -5.50 3.09
CA ASP A 80 7.23 -6.62 2.95
C ASP A 80 5.83 -6.26 3.46
N GLU A 81 5.76 -5.47 4.55
CA GLU A 81 4.48 -5.01 5.06
C GLU A 81 3.81 -4.03 4.09
N ALA A 82 4.56 -3.06 3.56
CA ALA A 82 4.08 -2.13 2.55
C ALA A 82 3.62 -2.86 1.27
N LEU A 83 4.39 -3.84 0.79
CA LEU A 83 4.00 -4.68 -0.36
C LEU A 83 2.71 -5.47 -0.09
N GLY A 84 2.52 -5.95 1.15
CA GLY A 84 1.30 -6.64 1.54
C GLY A 84 0.07 -5.73 1.43
N TRP A 85 0.15 -4.48 1.89
CA TRP A 85 -0.91 -3.49 1.73
C TRP A 85 -1.11 -3.07 0.27
N TYR A 86 -0.03 -2.89 -0.48
CA TYR A 86 -0.11 -2.60 -1.92
C TYR A 86 -0.87 -3.69 -2.70
N ARG A 87 -0.58 -4.97 -2.39
CA ARG A 87 -1.31 -6.11 -2.97
C ARG A 87 -2.80 -6.09 -2.61
N ALA A 88 -3.13 -5.76 -1.37
CA ALA A 88 -4.53 -5.63 -0.95
C ALA A 88 -5.27 -4.53 -1.75
N PHE A 89 -4.64 -3.39 -2.03
CA PHE A 89 -5.20 -2.36 -2.92
C PHE A 89 -5.39 -2.88 -4.35
N LEU A 90 -4.42 -3.62 -4.88
CA LEU A 90 -4.53 -4.24 -6.21
C LEU A 90 -5.70 -5.23 -6.27
N GLU A 91 -5.86 -6.08 -5.23
CA GLU A 91 -6.97 -7.04 -5.11
C GLU A 91 -8.31 -6.34 -4.92
N ALA A 92 -8.35 -5.20 -4.27
CA ALA A 92 -9.55 -4.36 -4.18
C ALA A 92 -9.88 -3.62 -5.49
N GLY A 93 -8.96 -3.60 -6.46
CA GLY A 93 -9.10 -2.85 -7.71
C GLY A 93 -9.09 -1.34 -7.50
N VAL A 94 -8.34 -0.86 -6.52
CA VAL A 94 -8.23 0.56 -6.14
C VAL A 94 -6.80 1.02 -6.36
N ARG A 95 -6.63 2.15 -7.05
CA ARG A 95 -5.32 2.80 -7.18
C ARG A 95 -4.84 3.32 -5.83
N VAL A 96 -3.54 3.22 -5.61
CA VAL A 96 -2.88 3.75 -4.42
C VAL A 96 -1.60 4.47 -4.80
N ASP A 97 -1.37 5.65 -4.24
CA ASP A 97 -0.12 6.36 -4.37
C ASP A 97 0.82 5.98 -3.23
N VAL A 98 2.05 5.64 -3.57
CA VAL A 98 3.10 5.38 -2.59
C VAL A 98 3.82 6.69 -2.29
N LEU A 99 3.79 7.11 -1.03
CA LEU A 99 4.26 8.41 -0.59
C LEU A 99 5.29 8.29 0.54
N PRO A 100 6.28 9.18 0.60
CA PRO A 100 7.07 9.36 1.81
C PRO A 100 6.23 10.01 2.93
N THR A 101 6.69 9.88 4.16
CA THR A 101 5.95 10.34 5.35
C THR A 101 5.82 11.86 5.49
N ASP A 102 6.61 12.60 4.75
CA ASP A 102 6.58 14.08 4.70
C ASP A 102 5.73 14.65 3.56
N ALA A 103 5.23 13.80 2.64
CA ALA A 103 4.37 14.23 1.54
C ALA A 103 3.07 14.87 2.03
N ASP A 104 2.52 15.75 1.20
CA ASP A 104 1.17 16.28 1.40
C ASP A 104 0.12 15.17 1.21
N ARG A 105 -0.94 15.24 2.01
CA ARG A 105 -2.06 14.26 2.03
C ARG A 105 -3.37 14.87 1.61
N GLU A 106 -3.37 16.09 1.12
CA GLU A 106 -4.58 16.75 0.61
C GLU A 106 -5.16 15.92 -0.56
N GLY A 107 -6.48 15.70 -0.51
CA GLY A 107 -7.21 14.94 -1.53
C GLY A 107 -7.22 13.41 -1.35
N TYR A 108 -6.41 12.84 -0.46
CA TYR A 108 -6.50 11.41 -0.13
C TYR A 108 -7.60 11.16 0.89
N GLY A 109 -8.53 10.27 0.58
CA GLY A 109 -9.58 9.85 1.52
C GLY A 109 -9.10 8.81 2.52
N LEU A 110 -8.14 7.95 2.13
CA LEU A 110 -7.56 6.91 2.98
C LEU A 110 -6.04 6.94 2.91
N VAL A 111 -5.39 6.93 4.07
CA VAL A 111 -3.93 6.80 4.21
C VAL A 111 -3.60 5.59 5.08
N VAL A 112 -2.79 4.68 4.56
CA VAL A 112 -2.25 3.53 5.31
C VAL A 112 -0.79 3.80 5.63
N ALA A 113 -0.43 3.72 6.91
CA ALA A 113 0.92 3.91 7.44
C ALA A 113 1.41 2.60 8.10
N PRO A 114 1.91 1.64 7.30
CA PRO A 114 2.31 0.34 7.82
C PRO A 114 3.68 0.45 8.51
N LEU A 115 3.77 -0.14 9.71
CA LEU A 115 5.02 -0.33 10.45
C LEU A 115 5.88 0.97 10.50
N LEU A 116 5.24 2.09 10.83
CA LEU A 116 5.88 3.41 10.92
C LEU A 116 6.63 3.52 12.26
N HIS A 117 7.73 2.77 12.39
CA HIS A 117 8.52 2.60 13.60
C HIS A 117 9.10 3.92 14.10
N VAL A 118 9.77 4.65 13.21
CA VAL A 118 10.28 5.99 13.47
C VAL A 118 9.16 6.99 13.19
N LEU A 119 8.74 7.71 14.21
CA LEU A 119 7.64 8.68 14.09
C LEU A 119 8.02 10.02 14.72
N PRO A 120 8.63 10.93 13.93
CA PRO A 120 8.90 12.29 14.38
C PRO A 120 7.62 13.02 14.81
N GLY A 121 7.72 13.85 15.84
CA GLY A 121 6.57 14.60 16.33
C GLY A 121 5.91 15.50 15.27
N ALA A 122 6.67 16.01 14.31
CA ALA A 122 6.12 16.78 13.19
C ALA A 122 5.26 15.90 12.26
N THR A 123 5.71 14.68 11.95
CA THR A 123 4.96 13.72 11.14
C THR A 123 3.69 13.27 11.84
N ALA A 124 3.76 12.98 13.14
CA ALA A 124 2.59 12.63 13.94
C ALA A 124 1.52 13.73 13.92
N ARG A 125 1.92 15.00 14.10
CA ARG A 125 0.98 16.14 14.01
C ARG A 125 0.31 16.24 12.64
N ARG A 126 1.05 16.00 11.55
CA ARG A 126 0.48 16.00 10.19
C ARG A 126 -0.52 14.86 9.99
N LEU A 127 -0.23 13.66 10.51
CA LEU A 127 -1.15 12.51 10.45
C LEU A 127 -2.40 12.78 11.28
N THR A 128 -2.24 13.35 12.49
CA THR A 128 -3.36 13.74 13.34
C THR A 128 -4.24 14.79 12.65
N GLY A 129 -3.65 15.88 12.14
CA GLY A 129 -4.41 16.92 11.44
C GLY A 129 -5.11 16.41 10.18
N TYR A 130 -4.50 15.47 9.43
CA TYR A 130 -5.14 14.80 8.30
C TYR A 130 -6.40 14.04 8.74
N ALA A 131 -6.30 13.21 9.79
CA ALA A 131 -7.42 12.41 10.25
C ALA A 131 -8.53 13.26 10.88
N GLU A 132 -8.18 14.25 11.70
CA GLU A 132 -9.12 15.20 12.31
C GLU A 132 -9.81 16.10 11.26
N GLY A 133 -9.14 16.36 10.14
CA GLY A 133 -9.67 17.10 8.99
C GLY A 133 -10.58 16.29 8.07
N GLY A 134 -10.95 15.05 8.42
CA GLY A 134 -11.87 14.21 7.66
C GLY A 134 -11.23 13.08 6.88
N GLY A 135 -9.91 12.92 6.94
CA GLY A 135 -9.21 11.78 6.36
C GLY A 135 -9.32 10.50 7.20
N HIS A 136 -9.13 9.36 6.57
CA HIS A 136 -9.12 8.06 7.26
C HIS A 136 -7.67 7.55 7.34
N LEU A 137 -7.15 7.38 8.57
CA LEU A 137 -5.79 6.91 8.83
C LEU A 137 -5.81 5.47 9.32
N VAL A 138 -4.91 4.64 8.78
CA VAL A 138 -4.63 3.29 9.29
C VAL A 138 -3.18 3.24 9.72
N ALA A 139 -2.93 2.93 10.99
CA ALA A 139 -1.60 2.62 11.51
C ALA A 139 -1.54 1.12 11.84
N THR A 140 -0.37 0.50 11.70
CA THR A 140 -0.21 -0.90 12.02
C THR A 140 0.72 -1.11 13.22
N TYR A 141 0.81 -2.34 13.65
CA TYR A 141 1.69 -2.78 14.73
C TYR A 141 3.11 -2.18 14.61
N PHE A 142 3.78 -2.07 15.74
CA PHE A 142 5.15 -1.58 15.87
C PHE A 142 5.39 -0.18 15.27
N SER A 143 4.34 0.66 15.21
CA SER A 143 4.43 2.06 14.80
C SER A 143 4.61 2.99 16.00
N GLY A 144 5.28 4.15 15.80
CA GLY A 144 5.43 5.20 16.81
C GLY A 144 6.24 4.75 18.01
N ILE A 145 7.30 3.99 17.79
CA ILE A 145 8.18 3.46 18.84
C ILE A 145 9.24 4.48 19.23
N VAL A 146 9.90 5.09 18.23
CA VAL A 146 10.99 6.05 18.43
C VAL A 146 10.78 7.34 17.65
N ASP A 147 11.46 8.41 18.06
CA ASP A 147 11.55 9.67 17.33
C ASP A 147 12.66 9.64 16.25
N GLU A 148 12.91 10.78 15.61
CA GLU A 148 13.95 10.98 14.58
C GLU A 148 15.38 10.80 15.09
N ASN A 149 15.60 10.75 16.41
CA ASN A 149 16.90 10.55 17.04
C ASN A 149 17.03 9.13 17.63
N ASP A 150 16.08 8.24 17.33
CA ASP A 150 16.00 6.89 17.88
C ASP A 150 15.73 6.85 19.39
N HIS A 151 15.15 7.92 19.94
CA HIS A 151 14.72 7.94 21.33
C HIS A 151 13.30 7.37 21.44
N VAL A 152 13.13 6.45 22.37
CA VAL A 152 11.83 5.82 22.65
C VAL A 152 10.81 6.85 23.13
N HIS A 153 9.63 6.85 22.52
CA HIS A 153 8.51 7.66 23.00
C HIS A 153 8.04 7.19 24.37
N LEU A 154 8.08 8.07 25.37
CA LEU A 154 7.67 7.73 26.73
C LEU A 154 6.14 7.64 26.87
N GLY A 155 5.67 6.79 27.79
CA GLY A 155 4.26 6.66 28.17
C GLY A 155 3.49 5.61 27.36
N GLY A 156 4.17 4.71 26.69
CA GLY A 156 3.59 3.60 25.89
C GLY A 156 3.39 3.96 24.41
N TYR A 157 3.07 2.96 23.61
CA TYR A 157 2.95 3.07 22.16
C TYR A 157 1.49 3.24 21.75
N PRO A 158 1.21 3.65 20.51
CA PRO A 158 2.10 4.15 19.45
C PRO A 158 2.50 5.63 19.62
N GLY A 159 3.29 5.93 20.65
CA GLY A 159 3.87 7.24 20.89
C GLY A 159 2.89 8.41 20.73
N PRO A 160 3.17 9.36 19.83
CA PRO A 160 2.34 10.56 19.66
C PRO A 160 0.98 10.33 18.96
N LEU A 161 0.65 9.10 18.52
CA LEU A 161 -0.66 8.76 17.94
C LEU A 161 -1.65 8.17 18.94
N ARG A 162 -1.28 8.00 20.20
CA ARG A 162 -2.15 7.38 21.22
C ARG A 162 -3.49 8.06 21.36
N ASP A 163 -3.49 9.38 21.45
CA ASP A 163 -4.71 10.16 21.65
C ASP A 163 -5.59 10.11 20.39
N LEU A 164 -4.99 10.15 19.19
CA LEU A 164 -5.70 10.01 17.93
C LEU A 164 -6.37 8.64 17.81
N LEU A 165 -5.63 7.57 18.11
CA LEU A 165 -6.13 6.19 18.01
C LEU A 165 -7.02 5.81 19.22
N GLY A 166 -6.98 6.57 20.30
CA GLY A 166 -7.72 6.28 21.51
C GLY A 166 -7.32 4.98 22.18
N LEU A 167 -6.03 4.64 22.13
CA LEU A 167 -5.48 3.40 22.68
C LEU A 167 -4.04 3.58 23.15
N ARG A 168 -3.57 2.62 23.94
CA ARG A 168 -2.19 2.46 24.35
C ARG A 168 -1.79 0.99 24.24
N ILE A 169 -0.58 0.73 23.79
CA ILE A 169 0.02 -0.60 23.77
C ILE A 169 0.88 -0.75 25.01
N GLU A 170 0.65 -1.81 25.78
CA GLU A 170 1.32 -2.09 27.03
C GLU A 170 2.44 -3.12 26.87
N GLU A 171 2.27 -4.05 25.93
CA GLU A 171 3.17 -5.18 25.72
C GLU A 171 3.25 -5.54 24.25
N PHE A 172 4.43 -5.94 23.80
CA PHE A 172 4.65 -6.62 22.52
C PHE A 172 4.61 -8.14 22.74
N ALA A 173 3.96 -8.84 21.86
CA ALA A 173 3.96 -10.30 21.81
C ALA A 173 4.30 -10.76 20.39
N PRO A 174 5.59 -10.66 19.99
CA PRO A 174 6.02 -11.15 18.69
C PRO A 174 5.79 -12.65 18.57
N LEU A 175 5.35 -13.09 17.40
CA LEU A 175 5.14 -14.48 17.07
C LEU A 175 6.38 -15.05 16.40
N ARG A 176 6.67 -16.32 16.64
CA ARG A 176 7.73 -17.02 15.96
C ARG A 176 7.38 -17.29 14.50
N GLU A 177 8.37 -17.61 13.71
CA GLU A 177 8.15 -18.00 12.32
C GLU A 177 7.18 -19.19 12.24
N GLY A 178 6.14 -19.04 11.41
CA GLY A 178 5.08 -20.04 11.25
C GLY A 178 3.99 -20.01 12.33
N GLU A 179 4.15 -19.29 13.44
CA GLU A 179 3.09 -19.11 14.43
C GLU A 179 1.99 -18.18 13.91
N ARG A 180 0.77 -18.46 14.35
CA ARG A 180 -0.44 -17.70 14.01
C ARG A 180 -1.27 -17.46 15.24
N VAL A 181 -2.02 -16.39 15.23
CA VAL A 181 -3.08 -16.10 16.20
C VAL A 181 -4.42 -15.99 15.46
N ALA A 182 -5.46 -16.60 16.02
CA ALA A 182 -6.80 -16.45 15.52
C ALA A 182 -7.45 -15.19 16.09
N LEU A 183 -8.33 -14.57 15.30
CA LEU A 183 -9.19 -13.48 15.75
C LEU A 183 -10.65 -13.95 15.77
N ASP A 184 -11.49 -13.31 16.57
CA ASP A 184 -12.90 -13.68 16.79
C ASP A 184 -13.82 -13.35 15.61
N ASP A 185 -13.33 -12.57 14.64
CA ASP A 185 -14.01 -12.31 13.36
C ASP A 185 -13.70 -13.36 12.27
N GLY A 186 -12.96 -14.41 12.62
CA GLY A 186 -12.52 -15.48 11.73
C GLY A 186 -11.22 -15.18 10.99
N SER A 187 -10.67 -14.00 11.13
CA SER A 187 -9.36 -13.66 10.55
C SER A 187 -8.20 -14.24 11.37
N SER A 188 -7.00 -14.18 10.83
CA SER A 188 -5.79 -14.61 11.53
C SER A 188 -4.62 -13.68 11.27
N GLY A 189 -3.74 -13.59 12.27
CA GLY A 189 -2.53 -12.83 12.23
C GLY A 189 -1.27 -13.67 12.36
N THR A 190 -0.17 -13.12 11.90
CA THR A 190 1.18 -13.70 11.99
C THR A 190 2.16 -12.65 12.46
N LEU A 191 3.37 -13.05 12.76
CA LEU A 191 4.55 -12.21 12.99
C LEU A 191 4.53 -11.40 14.28
N TRP A 192 3.41 -10.77 14.61
CA TRP A 192 3.30 -9.80 15.69
C TRP A 192 1.93 -9.77 16.33
N SER A 193 1.87 -9.43 17.60
CA SER A 193 0.66 -9.03 18.29
C SER A 193 0.97 -8.02 19.38
N ASP A 194 0.01 -7.14 19.69
CA ASP A 194 0.12 -6.10 20.71
C ASP A 194 -0.96 -6.28 21.77
N ARG A 195 -0.60 -6.05 23.03
CA ARG A 195 -1.57 -5.88 24.12
C ARG A 195 -2.09 -4.45 24.12
N ILE A 196 -3.29 -4.28 23.59
CA ILE A 196 -3.95 -2.98 23.49
C ILE A 196 -4.82 -2.73 24.73
N THR A 197 -4.66 -1.55 25.33
CA THR A 197 -5.62 -0.94 26.25
C THR A 197 -6.32 0.20 25.53
N VAL A 198 -7.64 0.08 25.33
CA VAL A 198 -8.48 1.15 24.80
C VAL A 198 -8.62 2.24 25.84
N THR A 199 -8.33 3.50 25.49
CA THR A 199 -8.32 4.65 26.38
C THR A 199 -9.42 5.67 26.09
N ALA A 200 -10.01 5.64 24.90
CA ALA A 200 -11.12 6.51 24.50
C ALA A 200 -12.39 5.69 24.28
N PRO A 201 -13.55 6.09 24.84
CA PRO A 201 -14.79 5.35 24.74
C PRO A 201 -15.35 5.24 23.30
N GLU A 202 -14.96 6.15 22.40
CA GLU A 202 -15.33 6.15 21.00
C GLU A 202 -14.54 5.15 20.17
N THR A 203 -13.47 4.55 20.74
CA THR A 203 -12.68 3.53 20.04
C THR A 203 -13.39 2.20 20.05
N GLU A 204 -13.87 1.80 18.89
CA GLU A 204 -14.50 0.51 18.64
C GLU A 204 -13.44 -0.59 18.54
N VAL A 205 -13.73 -1.76 19.09
CA VAL A 205 -12.94 -2.98 18.84
C VAL A 205 -13.63 -3.78 17.74
N TRP A 206 -12.97 -3.84 16.58
CA TRP A 206 -13.50 -4.55 15.42
C TRP A 206 -13.22 -6.05 15.44
N ALA A 207 -12.09 -6.45 16.06
CA ALA A 207 -11.79 -7.86 16.33
C ALA A 207 -10.92 -8.00 17.58
N ARG A 208 -10.99 -9.16 18.21
CA ARG A 208 -10.19 -9.56 19.38
C ARG A 208 -9.38 -10.79 19.07
N TYR A 209 -8.27 -10.96 19.77
CA TYR A 209 -7.54 -12.23 19.75
C TYR A 209 -8.44 -13.35 20.33
N ALA A 210 -8.67 -14.41 19.56
CA ALA A 210 -9.45 -15.56 19.99
C ALA A 210 -8.61 -16.58 20.78
N ASP A 211 -7.30 -16.58 20.53
CA ASP A 211 -6.35 -17.51 21.16
C ASP A 211 -5.01 -16.83 21.51
N GLY A 212 -4.06 -17.64 21.96
CA GLY A 212 -2.71 -17.19 22.31
C GLY A 212 -2.63 -16.40 23.62
N PRO A 213 -1.47 -15.79 23.92
CA PRO A 213 -1.22 -15.10 25.19
C PRO A 213 -2.05 -13.82 25.36
N LEU A 214 -2.61 -13.28 24.28
CA LEU A 214 -3.43 -12.07 24.26
C LEU A 214 -4.93 -12.34 24.07
N ALA A 215 -5.38 -13.61 24.23
CA ALA A 215 -6.79 -13.99 24.06
C ALA A 215 -7.76 -13.07 24.83
N GLY A 216 -8.82 -12.60 24.14
CA GLY A 216 -9.79 -11.62 24.64
C GLY A 216 -9.35 -10.15 24.51
N GLY A 217 -8.06 -9.89 24.25
CA GLY A 217 -7.53 -8.55 24.00
C GLY A 217 -7.95 -8.00 22.62
N ALA A 218 -7.99 -6.68 22.48
CA ALA A 218 -8.27 -6.03 21.20
C ALA A 218 -7.14 -6.31 20.20
N ALA A 219 -7.51 -6.60 18.94
CA ALA A 219 -6.59 -6.84 17.84
C ALA A 219 -6.76 -5.82 16.71
N LEU A 220 -7.99 -5.51 16.34
CA LEU A 220 -8.33 -4.48 15.36
C LEU A 220 -9.20 -3.43 16.04
N THR A 221 -8.82 -2.16 15.92
CA THR A 221 -9.59 -1.05 16.47
C THR A 221 -9.86 0.01 15.41
N HIS A 222 -10.95 0.74 15.62
CA HIS A 222 -11.35 1.85 14.76
C HIS A 222 -11.97 2.94 15.62
N ARG A 223 -11.54 4.16 15.43
CA ARG A 223 -12.08 5.33 16.11
C ARG A 223 -12.62 6.32 15.10
N PRO A 224 -13.93 6.53 15.04
CA PRO A 224 -14.49 7.65 14.30
C PRO A 224 -14.11 8.97 14.96
N LEU A 225 -13.83 10.00 14.16
CA LEU A 225 -13.41 11.32 14.62
C LEU A 225 -14.50 12.37 14.33
N PRO A 226 -14.61 13.42 15.15
CA PRO A 226 -15.65 14.44 14.99
C PRO A 226 -15.67 15.15 13.63
N GLY A 227 -14.52 15.23 12.94
CA GLY A 227 -14.37 15.82 11.60
C GLY A 227 -14.85 14.94 10.45
N GLY A 228 -15.45 13.77 10.73
CA GLY A 228 -15.89 12.80 9.72
C GLY A 228 -14.81 11.83 9.27
N GLY A 229 -13.57 12.03 9.69
CA GLY A 229 -12.47 11.09 9.48
C GLY A 229 -12.46 9.94 10.50
N SER A 230 -11.42 9.11 10.44
CA SER A 230 -11.22 8.03 11.41
C SER A 230 -9.75 7.66 11.58
N ALA A 231 -9.45 6.96 12.67
CA ALA A 231 -8.15 6.37 12.92
C ALA A 231 -8.32 4.89 13.28
N ALA A 232 -7.69 4.00 12.53
CA ALA A 232 -7.70 2.57 12.76
C ALA A 232 -6.31 2.06 13.15
N TYR A 233 -6.28 1.02 13.99
CA TYR A 233 -5.04 0.35 14.36
C TYR A 233 -5.15 -1.16 14.14
N VAL A 234 -4.13 -1.73 13.50
CA VAL A 234 -4.02 -3.15 13.17
C VAL A 234 -2.83 -3.71 13.94
N SER A 235 -3.08 -4.46 15.01
CA SER A 235 -2.06 -4.89 15.97
C SER A 235 -1.33 -6.18 15.61
N THR A 236 -1.63 -6.76 14.45
CA THR A 236 -1.01 -7.98 13.95
C THR A 236 -0.87 -7.94 12.43
N ARG A 237 0.03 -8.74 11.87
CA ARG A 237 0.13 -8.90 10.42
C ARG A 237 -0.97 -9.85 9.94
N LEU A 238 -2.05 -9.30 9.40
CA LEU A 238 -3.12 -10.10 8.81
C LEU A 238 -2.63 -10.86 7.57
N ASP A 239 -3.18 -12.04 7.34
CA ASP A 239 -3.04 -12.75 6.07
C ASP A 239 -3.55 -11.93 4.89
N GLY A 240 -3.10 -12.23 3.67
CA GLY A 240 -3.46 -11.44 2.49
C GLY A 240 -4.96 -11.29 2.30
N GLU A 241 -5.71 -12.38 2.37
CA GLU A 241 -7.18 -12.37 2.23
C GLU A 241 -7.86 -11.51 3.31
N HIS A 242 -7.48 -11.68 4.58
CA HIS A 242 -8.04 -10.93 5.69
C HIS A 242 -7.63 -9.44 5.64
N ARG A 243 -6.41 -9.16 5.19
CA ARG A 243 -5.96 -7.76 4.95
C ARG A 243 -6.79 -7.10 3.86
N THR A 244 -7.07 -7.81 2.76
CA THR A 244 -7.91 -7.31 1.66
C THR A 244 -9.35 -7.08 2.13
N ALA A 245 -9.91 -7.97 2.95
CA ALA A 245 -11.24 -7.81 3.54
C ALA A 245 -11.30 -6.58 4.47
N LEU A 246 -10.31 -6.41 5.37
CA LEU A 246 -10.19 -5.23 6.22
C LEU A 246 -10.07 -3.95 5.39
N LEU A 247 -9.19 -3.96 4.37
CA LEU A 247 -9.03 -2.82 3.47
C LEU A 247 -10.34 -2.45 2.78
N GLY A 248 -11.11 -3.44 2.31
CA GLY A 248 -12.43 -3.22 1.71
C GLY A 248 -13.38 -2.49 2.65
N ARG A 249 -13.41 -2.85 3.94
CA ARG A 249 -14.20 -2.17 4.98
C ARG A 249 -13.74 -0.72 5.19
N LEU A 250 -12.43 -0.48 5.23
CA LEU A 250 -11.84 0.85 5.39
C LEU A 250 -12.11 1.74 4.17
N LEU A 251 -11.96 1.21 2.96
CA LEU A 251 -12.28 1.91 1.71
C LEU A 251 -13.75 2.31 1.63
N ALA A 252 -14.66 1.41 2.01
CA ALA A 252 -16.09 1.70 2.07
C ALA A 252 -16.40 2.84 3.06
N GLY A 253 -15.76 2.83 4.24
CA GLY A 253 -15.86 3.92 5.22
C GLY A 253 -15.37 5.27 4.68
N ALA A 254 -14.33 5.25 3.85
CA ALA A 254 -13.77 6.43 3.18
C ALA A 254 -14.52 6.82 1.88
N GLY A 255 -15.60 6.12 1.51
CA GLY A 255 -16.33 6.35 0.28
C GLY A 255 -15.50 6.11 -0.99
N ILE A 256 -14.54 5.18 -0.95
CA ILE A 256 -13.66 4.84 -2.08
C ILE A 256 -14.11 3.49 -2.64
N GLY A 257 -14.63 3.51 -3.86
CA GLY A 257 -15.01 2.31 -4.60
C GLY A 257 -13.89 1.77 -5.47
N SER A 258 -14.04 0.53 -5.95
CA SER A 258 -13.15 -0.05 -6.96
C SER A 258 -13.22 0.73 -8.28
N GLU A 259 -12.07 0.91 -8.90
CA GLU A 259 -11.91 1.55 -10.20
C GLU A 259 -11.84 0.52 -11.34
N LEU A 260 -11.76 -0.76 -11.01
CA LEU A 260 -11.71 -1.86 -11.96
C LEU A 260 -12.94 -2.78 -11.83
N PRO A 261 -13.43 -3.35 -12.95
CA PRO A 261 -14.37 -4.46 -12.94
C PRO A 261 -13.87 -5.64 -12.07
N GLU A 262 -14.80 -6.42 -11.54
CA GLU A 262 -14.50 -7.49 -10.59
C GLU A 262 -13.53 -8.54 -11.15
N ASP A 263 -13.69 -8.90 -12.42
CA ASP A 263 -12.86 -9.90 -13.12
C ASP A 263 -11.42 -9.42 -13.38
N LEU A 264 -11.15 -8.13 -13.26
CA LEU A 264 -9.82 -7.55 -13.43
C LEU A 264 -9.09 -7.28 -12.10
N ARG A 265 -9.80 -7.26 -10.97
CA ARG A 265 -9.21 -7.02 -9.65
C ARG A 265 -8.17 -8.08 -9.33
N GLY A 266 -7.07 -7.67 -8.71
CA GLY A 266 -5.94 -8.56 -8.40
C GLY A 266 -5.11 -9.01 -9.61
N ARG A 267 -5.61 -8.82 -10.82
CA ARG A 267 -4.96 -9.26 -12.06
C ARG A 267 -4.37 -8.12 -12.87
N VAL A 268 -5.04 -6.98 -12.88
CA VAL A 268 -4.66 -5.79 -13.63
C VAL A 268 -4.41 -4.63 -12.69
N GLU A 269 -3.30 -3.96 -12.88
CA GLU A 269 -2.97 -2.70 -12.21
C GLU A 269 -3.35 -1.53 -13.12
N LEU A 270 -4.01 -0.53 -12.55
CA LEU A 270 -4.46 0.67 -13.23
C LEU A 270 -3.64 1.89 -12.81
N ALA A 271 -3.16 2.66 -13.78
CA ALA A 271 -2.70 4.02 -13.55
C ALA A 271 -3.43 4.97 -14.50
N VAL A 272 -3.73 6.18 -14.03
CA VAL A 272 -4.50 7.17 -14.79
C VAL A 272 -3.73 8.47 -14.93
N ARG A 273 -3.82 9.10 -16.11
CA ARG A 273 -3.25 10.42 -16.35
C ARG A 273 -4.34 11.45 -16.62
N ALA A 274 -4.13 12.67 -16.09
CA ALA A 274 -5.01 13.81 -16.26
C ALA A 274 -4.91 14.40 -17.67
N GLY A 275 -5.99 15.03 -18.13
CA GLY A 275 -6.10 15.60 -19.46
C GLY A 275 -7.28 14.97 -20.19
N ALA A 276 -7.07 14.23 -21.26
CA ALA A 276 -7.98 13.17 -21.68
C ALA A 276 -7.71 11.98 -20.75
N GLU A 277 -8.73 11.23 -20.34
CA GLU A 277 -8.55 10.12 -19.42
C GLU A 277 -7.74 8.99 -20.09
N TYR A 278 -6.42 8.97 -19.81
CA TYR A 278 -5.56 7.90 -20.27
C TYR A 278 -5.38 6.85 -19.18
N HIS A 279 -5.80 5.63 -19.47
CA HIS A 279 -5.67 4.48 -18.59
C HIS A 279 -4.51 3.59 -19.04
N PHE A 280 -3.56 3.38 -18.12
CA PHE A 280 -2.49 2.40 -18.26
C PHE A 280 -2.89 1.16 -17.50
N LEU A 281 -2.97 0.04 -18.22
CA LEU A 281 -3.36 -1.26 -17.69
C LEU A 281 -2.17 -2.19 -17.75
N ALA A 282 -1.70 -2.69 -16.62
CA ALA A 282 -0.61 -3.64 -16.54
C ALA A 282 -1.12 -5.01 -16.07
N ASN A 283 -0.96 -6.04 -16.88
CA ASN A 283 -1.26 -7.41 -16.49
C ASN A 283 -0.20 -7.92 -15.50
N ARG A 284 -0.59 -8.15 -14.26
CA ARG A 284 0.29 -8.63 -13.19
C ARG A 284 0.43 -10.14 -13.16
N THR A 285 -0.32 -10.85 -13.99
CA THR A 285 -0.36 -12.31 -14.03
C THR A 285 0.57 -12.90 -15.10
N GLY A 286 0.79 -14.21 -15.04
CA GLY A 286 1.48 -14.99 -16.08
C GLY A 286 0.56 -15.47 -17.20
N GLU A 287 -0.74 -15.11 -17.15
CA GLU A 287 -1.75 -15.54 -18.11
C GLU A 287 -2.32 -14.34 -18.89
N PRO A 288 -2.84 -14.54 -20.10
CA PRO A 288 -3.55 -13.49 -20.83
C PRO A 288 -4.79 -13.03 -20.05
N VAL A 289 -5.10 -11.73 -20.09
CA VAL A 289 -6.29 -11.14 -19.46
C VAL A 289 -7.18 -10.54 -20.54
N LYS A 290 -8.45 -10.97 -20.57
CA LYS A 290 -9.46 -10.39 -21.46
C LYS A 290 -10.00 -9.10 -20.86
N LEU A 291 -9.94 -8.03 -21.64
CA LEU A 291 -10.42 -6.71 -21.25
C LEU A 291 -11.83 -6.52 -21.82
N HIS A 292 -12.81 -7.16 -21.19
CA HIS A 292 -14.22 -6.94 -21.51
C HIS A 292 -14.73 -5.69 -20.78
N HIS A 293 -15.62 -4.93 -21.43
CA HIS A 293 -16.36 -3.83 -20.80
C HIS A 293 -15.53 -2.63 -20.30
N LEU A 294 -14.27 -2.53 -20.68
CA LEU A 294 -13.54 -1.30 -20.41
C LEU A 294 -13.95 -0.24 -21.43
N PRO A 295 -14.42 0.95 -20.98
CA PRO A 295 -14.74 2.03 -21.90
C PRO A 295 -13.46 2.53 -22.58
N GLY A 296 -13.58 2.96 -23.84
CA GLY A 296 -12.49 3.64 -24.52
C GLY A 296 -11.86 2.87 -25.66
N THR A 297 -10.80 3.46 -26.21
CA THR A 297 -10.07 2.97 -27.38
C THR A 297 -8.62 2.69 -27.01
N PRO A 298 -8.07 1.49 -27.29
CA PRO A 298 -6.65 1.24 -27.05
C PRO A 298 -5.79 2.05 -27.99
N LEU A 299 -4.74 2.64 -27.45
CA LEU A 299 -3.69 3.31 -28.21
C LEU A 299 -2.53 2.36 -28.50
N SER A 300 -2.24 1.43 -27.59
CA SER A 300 -1.20 0.42 -27.78
C SER A 300 -1.40 -0.79 -26.86
N GLY A 301 -0.72 -1.90 -27.17
CA GLY A 301 -0.46 -3.00 -26.24
C GLY A 301 -1.56 -4.05 -26.10
N THR A 302 -2.57 -4.07 -26.99
CA THR A 302 -3.56 -5.15 -27.02
C THR A 302 -3.56 -5.87 -28.35
N THR A 303 -3.93 -7.16 -28.33
CA THR A 303 -4.29 -7.93 -29.52
C THR A 303 -5.80 -8.12 -29.56
N GLU A 304 -6.38 -8.11 -30.76
CA GLU A 304 -7.79 -8.40 -30.94
C GLU A 304 -7.99 -9.93 -31.03
N GLU A 305 -8.94 -10.44 -30.23
CA GLU A 305 -9.43 -11.81 -30.34
C GLU A 305 -10.92 -11.75 -30.71
N GLY A 306 -11.24 -11.76 -32.02
CA GLY A 306 -12.62 -11.61 -32.51
C GLY A 306 -13.17 -10.18 -32.42
N GLU A 307 -14.46 -10.01 -32.70
CA GLU A 307 -15.09 -8.67 -32.80
C GLU A 307 -15.20 -7.90 -31.47
N ASP A 308 -15.18 -8.57 -30.28
CA ASP A 308 -15.48 -7.97 -28.99
C ASP A 308 -14.44 -8.21 -27.88
N ALA A 309 -13.36 -8.94 -28.15
CA ALA A 309 -12.40 -9.30 -27.11
C ALA A 309 -11.02 -8.71 -27.36
N ARG A 310 -10.56 -7.86 -26.45
CA ARG A 310 -9.19 -7.38 -26.43
C ARG A 310 -8.41 -8.10 -25.35
N VAL A 311 -7.23 -8.58 -25.71
CA VAL A 311 -6.41 -9.41 -24.84
C VAL A 311 -5.14 -8.67 -24.48
N LEU A 312 -4.89 -8.55 -23.20
CA LEU A 312 -3.64 -8.07 -22.63
C LEU A 312 -2.72 -9.27 -22.37
N ALA A 313 -1.59 -9.31 -23.06
CA ALA A 313 -0.64 -10.40 -22.93
C ALA A 313 -0.14 -10.60 -21.47
N PRO A 314 0.36 -11.79 -21.12
CA PRO A 314 1.00 -12.02 -19.84
C PRO A 314 2.09 -10.97 -19.56
N ARG A 315 2.05 -10.32 -18.39
CA ARG A 315 2.97 -9.23 -18.02
C ARG A 315 3.00 -8.05 -19.00
N GLY A 316 2.02 -7.98 -19.91
CA GLY A 316 1.88 -6.89 -20.88
C GLY A 316 1.32 -5.61 -20.26
N VAL A 317 1.52 -4.51 -20.98
CA VAL A 317 0.95 -3.20 -20.67
C VAL A 317 0.17 -2.70 -21.85
N SER A 318 -0.98 -2.09 -21.61
CA SER A 318 -1.80 -1.42 -22.63
C SER A 318 -2.13 -0.01 -22.18
N VAL A 319 -2.22 0.90 -23.14
CA VAL A 319 -2.64 2.29 -22.92
C VAL A 319 -3.95 2.54 -23.67
N TRP A 320 -4.92 3.11 -22.96
CA TRP A 320 -6.25 3.37 -23.47
C TRP A 320 -6.60 4.84 -23.35
N ARG A 321 -7.30 5.37 -24.35
CA ARG A 321 -8.00 6.65 -24.24
C ARG A 321 -9.44 6.37 -23.82
N VAL A 322 -9.84 6.88 -22.66
CA VAL A 322 -11.18 6.73 -22.10
C VAL A 322 -11.91 8.07 -22.26
N PRO A 323 -13.15 8.11 -22.78
CA PRO A 323 -13.90 9.36 -22.86
C PRO A 323 -14.10 9.92 -21.46
N PRO A 324 -14.09 11.27 -21.28
CA PRO A 324 -14.37 11.89 -20.00
C PRO A 324 -15.75 11.44 -19.50
N ARG A 325 -15.82 11.08 -18.21
CA ARG A 325 -17.11 10.78 -17.58
C ARG A 325 -17.99 12.02 -17.64
N ASP A 326 -19.21 11.85 -18.10
CA ASP A 326 -20.20 12.93 -18.09
C ASP A 326 -20.43 13.34 -16.61
N PRO A 327 -20.27 14.61 -16.22
CA PRO A 327 -20.42 15.04 -14.83
C PRO A 327 -21.85 14.93 -14.29
N ALA A 328 -22.79 14.36 -15.04
CA ALA A 328 -24.23 14.25 -14.74
C ALA A 328 -24.69 12.79 -14.51
N GLY A 329 -23.83 11.92 -14.00
CA GLY A 329 -24.19 10.54 -13.64
C GLY A 329 -23.99 10.24 -12.15
#